data_d1c4e3b29fd1360166d6c6e182bd5d46
#
_entry.id   d1c4e3b29fd1360166d6c6e182bd5d46
#
_cell.length_a   1.000
_cell.length_b   1.000
_cell.length_c   1.000
_cell.angle_alpha   90.00
_cell.angle_beta   90.00
_cell.angle_gamma   90.00
#
_symmetry.space_group_name_H-M   'P 1'
#
loop_
_entity.id
_entity.type
_entity.pdbx_description
1 polymer ?
#
loop_
_entity_poly.entity_id
_entity_poly.type
_entity_poly.pdbx_seq_one_letter_code
_entity_poly.pdbx_strand_id
1 'polypeptide(L)'
;MKFAVSVFFTLLLCGAALSQTPRIVTAPQANGTYGYRQSEIKILALGHNKLRIQMDLIFAYKSPVGPTANTGEASGEATIENDTAIFYPTDNHSCKITIKFLAGNKIKVTEEDTINCGFGMNVTSAGTYTKIKAGKPKFDEDR
;
A
#
# COMPACT_ATOMS: atom_id res chain seq x y z
N MET A 1 -48.98 48.64 -25.13
CA MET A 1 -47.64 48.43 -24.60
C MET A 1 -47.73 47.42 -23.48
N LYS A 2 -47.27 46.18 -23.75
CA LYS A 2 -47.27 45.10 -22.74
C LYS A 2 -45.81 44.83 -22.39
N PHE A 3 -45.38 45.16 -21.15
CA PHE A 3 -44.07 44.86 -20.64
C PHE A 3 -44.08 43.45 -20.09
N ALA A 4 -43.30 42.55 -20.70
CA ALA A 4 -43.02 41.21 -20.19
C ALA A 4 -41.81 41.29 -19.22
N VAL A 5 -42.06 41.02 -17.94
CA VAL A 5 -41.03 40.89 -16.90
C VAL A 5 -40.52 39.46 -16.98
N SER A 6 -39.29 39.26 -17.47
CA SER A 6 -38.59 37.97 -17.49
C SER A 6 -37.88 37.81 -16.16
N VAL A 7 -38.37 36.89 -15.31
CA VAL A 7 -37.70 36.51 -14.04
C VAL A 7 -36.67 35.45 -14.32
N PHE A 8 -35.40 35.83 -14.28
CA PHE A 8 -34.25 34.91 -14.37
C PHE A 8 -34.06 34.22 -13.00
N PHE A 9 -34.44 32.94 -12.95
CA PHE A 9 -34.27 32.13 -11.77
C PHE A 9 -32.86 31.50 -11.81
N THR A 10 -31.92 32.13 -11.10
CA THR A 10 -30.53 31.63 -10.98
C THR A 10 -30.50 30.50 -9.95
N LEU A 11 -30.41 29.25 -10.41
CA LEU A 11 -30.14 28.09 -9.54
C LEU A 11 -28.70 28.16 -9.05
N LEU A 12 -28.50 28.51 -7.78
CA LEU A 12 -27.22 28.26 -7.08
C LEU A 12 -27.10 26.75 -6.82
N LEU A 13 -26.30 26.04 -7.61
CA LEU A 13 -25.82 24.71 -7.25
C LEU A 13 -24.78 24.84 -6.14
N CYS A 14 -25.20 24.67 -4.90
CA CYS A 14 -24.31 24.52 -3.76
C CYS A 14 -23.68 23.13 -3.84
N GLY A 15 -22.47 23.01 -4.42
CA GLY A 15 -21.70 21.79 -4.43
C GLY A 15 -21.27 21.45 -3.02
N ALA A 16 -21.93 20.48 -2.38
CA ALA A 16 -21.48 19.89 -1.13
C ALA A 16 -20.13 19.16 -1.39
N ALA A 17 -19.02 19.81 -1.05
CA ALA A 17 -17.74 19.17 -0.94
C ALA A 17 -17.83 18.12 0.18
N LEU A 18 -17.95 16.83 -0.20
CA LEU A 18 -17.85 15.72 0.75
C LEU A 18 -16.44 15.71 1.32
N SER A 19 -16.27 16.33 2.47
CA SER A 19 -15.05 16.22 3.27
C SER A 19 -14.91 14.74 3.69
N GLN A 20 -14.03 14.00 3.00
CA GLN A 20 -13.73 12.63 3.37
C GLN A 20 -12.93 12.67 4.68
N THR A 21 -13.54 12.26 5.77
CA THR A 21 -12.86 12.09 7.05
C THR A 21 -11.70 11.10 6.86
N PRO A 22 -10.46 11.44 7.31
CA PRO A 22 -9.33 10.53 7.19
C PRO A 22 -9.67 9.19 7.86
N ARG A 23 -9.49 8.09 7.13
CA ARG A 23 -9.74 6.75 7.65
C ARG A 23 -8.58 6.34 8.54
N ILE A 24 -8.85 6.11 9.83
CA ILE A 24 -7.86 5.57 10.77
C ILE A 24 -7.87 4.04 10.65
N VAL A 25 -6.69 3.45 10.43
CA VAL A 25 -6.50 2.01 10.36
C VAL A 25 -6.16 1.46 11.74
N THR A 26 -6.98 0.53 12.23
CA THR A 26 -6.74 -0.14 13.52
C THR A 26 -5.75 -1.30 13.39
N ALA A 27 -5.13 -1.72 14.51
CA ALA A 27 -4.21 -2.85 14.52
C ALA A 27 -4.80 -4.15 13.90
N PRO A 28 -6.03 -4.57 14.20
CA PRO A 28 -6.62 -5.74 13.54
C PRO A 28 -6.80 -5.57 12.02
N GLN A 29 -7.02 -4.34 11.56
CA GLN A 29 -7.12 -4.04 10.13
C GLN A 29 -5.76 -4.08 9.44
N ALA A 30 -4.70 -3.61 10.11
CA ALA A 30 -3.33 -3.61 9.58
C ALA A 30 -2.71 -5.01 9.62
N ASN A 31 -2.87 -5.74 10.74
CA ASN A 31 -2.21 -7.02 10.96
C ASN A 31 -2.63 -8.07 9.92
N GLY A 32 -1.65 -8.73 9.34
CA GLY A 32 -1.88 -9.84 8.42
C GLY A 32 -0.76 -10.06 7.43
N THR A 33 -0.95 -11.10 6.62
CA THR A 33 -0.18 -11.37 5.42
C THR A 33 -1.01 -10.98 4.20
N TYR A 34 -0.41 -10.19 3.33
CA TYR A 34 -1.03 -9.69 2.11
C TYR A 34 -0.31 -10.29 0.91
N GLY A 35 -1.06 -10.85 -0.04
CA GLY A 35 -0.53 -11.50 -1.23
C GLY A 35 -0.90 -10.78 -2.52
N TYR A 36 0.05 -10.76 -3.46
CA TYR A 36 -0.15 -10.32 -4.83
C TYR A 36 0.75 -11.15 -5.76
N ARG A 37 0.13 -11.88 -6.69
CA ARG A 37 0.83 -12.89 -7.51
C ARG A 37 1.54 -13.91 -6.59
N GLN A 38 2.88 -13.98 -6.63
CA GLN A 38 3.70 -14.85 -5.79
C GLN A 38 4.41 -14.09 -4.66
N SER A 39 4.20 -12.77 -4.59
CA SER A 39 4.80 -11.92 -3.57
C SER A 39 3.91 -11.82 -2.35
N GLU A 40 4.53 -11.71 -1.17
CA GLU A 40 3.86 -11.56 0.11
C GLU A 40 4.41 -10.36 0.89
N ILE A 41 3.52 -9.69 1.63
CA ILE A 41 3.87 -8.63 2.57
C ILE A 41 3.26 -8.96 3.92
N LYS A 42 4.08 -9.08 4.94
CA LYS A 42 3.67 -9.29 6.33
C LYS A 42 3.67 -7.96 7.06
N ILE A 43 2.57 -7.63 7.74
CA ILE A 43 2.40 -6.37 8.48
C ILE A 43 1.93 -6.65 9.88
N LEU A 44 2.62 -6.09 10.88
CA LEU A 44 2.28 -6.15 12.30
C LEU A 44 2.25 -4.74 12.91
N ALA A 45 1.13 -4.35 13.48
CA ALA A 45 1.03 -3.13 14.26
C ALA A 45 1.74 -3.27 15.61
N LEU A 46 2.72 -2.40 15.88
CA LEU A 46 3.51 -2.37 17.11
C LEU A 46 2.94 -1.40 18.15
N GLY A 47 1.92 -0.60 17.78
CA GLY A 47 1.45 0.54 18.58
C GLY A 47 2.19 1.83 18.25
N HIS A 48 1.72 2.96 18.83
CA HIS A 48 2.34 4.28 18.66
C HIS A 48 2.61 4.66 17.19
N ASN A 49 1.66 4.36 16.30
CA ASN A 49 1.76 4.60 14.86
C ASN A 49 2.95 3.89 14.17
N LYS A 50 3.40 2.77 14.74
CA LYS A 50 4.48 1.95 14.18
C LYS A 50 3.95 0.63 13.66
N LEU A 51 4.49 0.22 12.52
CA LEU A 51 4.27 -1.08 11.90
C LEU A 51 5.63 -1.77 11.72
N ARG A 52 5.68 -3.08 11.94
CA ARG A 52 6.76 -3.94 11.44
C ARG A 52 6.33 -4.51 10.10
N ILE A 53 7.20 -4.47 9.12
CA ILE A 53 6.95 -4.91 7.75
C ILE A 53 8.04 -5.86 7.32
N GLN A 54 7.66 -6.92 6.63
CA GLN A 54 8.53 -7.79 5.85
C GLN A 54 7.88 -8.02 4.49
N MET A 55 8.67 -7.91 3.44
CA MET A 55 8.29 -8.14 2.05
C MET A 55 9.13 -9.24 1.47
N ASP A 56 8.45 -10.24 0.88
CA ASP A 56 9.04 -11.32 0.09
C ASP A 56 8.49 -11.18 -1.33
N LEU A 57 9.32 -10.67 -2.25
CA LEU A 57 8.92 -10.26 -3.59
C LEU A 57 9.44 -11.24 -4.63
N ILE A 58 8.60 -11.64 -5.59
CA ILE A 58 8.93 -12.62 -6.60
C ILE A 58 8.48 -12.14 -7.97
N PHE A 59 9.42 -12.13 -8.93
CA PHE A 59 9.14 -11.98 -10.35
C PHE A 59 9.48 -13.29 -11.07
N ALA A 60 8.45 -14.13 -11.27
CA ALA A 60 8.61 -15.40 -11.98
C ALA A 60 8.57 -15.21 -13.50
N TYR A 61 9.45 -15.89 -14.23
CA TYR A 61 9.51 -15.87 -15.68
C TYR A 61 9.97 -17.22 -16.25
N LYS A 62 9.79 -17.41 -17.55
CA LYS A 62 10.30 -18.60 -18.25
C LYS A 62 11.61 -18.26 -18.92
N SER A 63 12.63 -19.06 -18.66
CA SER A 63 13.91 -19.01 -19.36
C SER A 63 14.05 -20.19 -20.32
N PRO A 64 15.03 -20.18 -21.23
CA PRO A 64 15.32 -21.32 -22.13
C PRO A 64 15.62 -22.63 -21.39
N VAL A 65 16.08 -22.54 -20.14
CA VAL A 65 16.42 -23.71 -19.30
C VAL A 65 15.29 -24.09 -18.33
N GLY A 66 14.15 -23.42 -18.39
CA GLY A 66 12.98 -23.72 -17.56
C GLY A 66 12.43 -22.52 -16.74
N PRO A 67 11.45 -22.76 -15.88
CA PRO A 67 10.91 -21.75 -14.99
C PRO A 67 11.98 -21.24 -14.02
N THR A 68 12.03 -19.93 -13.83
CA THR A 68 12.95 -19.28 -12.89
C THR A 68 12.30 -18.03 -12.27
N ALA A 69 12.94 -17.41 -11.29
CA ALA A 69 12.45 -16.20 -10.67
C ALA A 69 13.59 -15.29 -10.20
N ASN A 70 13.35 -13.99 -10.28
CA ASN A 70 14.12 -13.00 -9.55
C ASN A 70 13.37 -12.68 -8.25
N THR A 71 14.10 -12.39 -7.18
CA THR A 71 13.55 -12.12 -5.85
C THR A 71 14.02 -10.77 -5.33
N GLY A 72 13.26 -10.22 -4.38
CA GLY A 72 13.64 -9.07 -3.60
C GLY A 72 13.06 -9.21 -2.20
N GLU A 73 13.82 -8.78 -1.21
CA GLU A 73 13.41 -8.80 0.19
C GLU A 73 13.56 -7.40 0.78
N ALA A 74 12.65 -7.04 1.68
CA ALA A 74 12.74 -5.81 2.45
C ALA A 74 12.11 -6.02 3.81
N SER A 75 12.74 -5.51 4.87
CA SER A 75 12.21 -5.57 6.22
C SER A 75 12.53 -4.31 7.01
N GLY A 76 11.76 -4.04 8.05
CA GLY A 76 11.98 -2.92 8.94
C GLY A 76 10.69 -2.36 9.55
N GLU A 77 10.79 -1.16 10.10
CA GLU A 77 9.67 -0.44 10.68
C GLU A 77 9.15 0.64 9.73
N ALA A 78 7.83 0.82 9.74
CA ALA A 78 7.16 1.92 9.06
C ALA A 78 6.43 2.80 10.07
N THR A 79 6.21 4.05 9.69
CA THR A 79 5.30 4.96 10.42
C THR A 79 4.00 5.05 9.66
N ILE A 80 2.88 4.83 10.37
CA ILE A 80 1.54 4.95 9.79
C ILE A 80 0.85 6.22 10.27
N GLU A 81 0.26 6.94 9.34
CA GLU A 81 -0.60 8.08 9.61
C GLU A 81 -1.93 7.88 8.88
N ASN A 82 -3.02 7.83 9.64
CA ASN A 82 -4.36 7.52 9.14
C ASN A 82 -4.42 6.16 8.42
N ASP A 83 -4.50 6.15 7.10
CA ASP A 83 -4.56 4.94 6.25
C ASP A 83 -3.30 4.71 5.44
N THR A 84 -2.25 5.49 5.67
CA THR A 84 -1.04 5.47 4.85
C THR A 84 0.20 5.28 5.71
N ALA A 85 1.00 4.27 5.39
CA ALA A 85 2.28 4.02 6.03
C ALA A 85 3.43 4.36 5.08
N ILE A 86 4.48 4.97 5.64
CA ILE A 86 5.74 5.23 4.95
C ILE A 86 6.78 4.27 5.51
N PHE A 87 7.39 3.51 4.63
CA PHE A 87 8.34 2.46 4.92
C PHE A 87 9.68 2.71 4.24
N TYR A 88 10.73 2.68 5.03
CA TYR A 88 12.12 2.67 4.58
C TYR A 88 12.75 1.37 5.06
N PRO A 89 13.16 0.46 4.15
CA PRO A 89 13.83 -0.78 4.53
C PRO A 89 15.06 -0.52 5.39
N THR A 90 15.30 -1.39 6.38
CA THR A 90 16.42 -1.24 7.32
C THR A 90 17.77 -1.18 6.61
N ASP A 91 17.94 -1.99 5.58
CA ASP A 91 19.20 -2.11 4.83
C ASP A 91 19.32 -1.10 3.70
N ASN A 92 18.24 -0.36 3.40
CA ASN A 92 18.23 0.59 2.29
C ASN A 92 17.31 1.78 2.53
N HIS A 93 17.81 2.78 3.24
CA HIS A 93 17.06 3.99 3.55
C HIS A 93 16.80 4.92 2.33
N SER A 94 17.41 4.65 1.18
CA SER A 94 17.11 5.37 -0.06
C SER A 94 15.86 4.87 -0.76
N CYS A 95 15.40 3.66 -0.41
CA CYS A 95 14.16 3.09 -0.91
C CYS A 95 12.98 3.57 -0.07
N LYS A 96 12.10 4.37 -0.65
CA LYS A 96 10.86 4.80 0.01
C LYS A 96 9.67 4.09 -0.59
N ILE A 97 8.95 3.38 0.26
CA ILE A 97 7.75 2.62 -0.11
C ILE A 97 6.56 3.18 0.65
N THR A 98 5.49 3.48 -0.07
CA THR A 98 4.24 3.93 0.51
C THR A 98 3.21 2.80 0.46
N ILE A 99 2.59 2.51 1.60
CA ILE A 99 1.56 1.49 1.76
C ILE A 99 0.27 2.17 2.16
N LYS A 100 -0.72 2.18 1.28
CA LYS A 100 -2.05 2.71 1.56
C LYS A 100 -3.03 1.58 1.83
N PHE A 101 -3.66 1.61 3.00
CA PHE A 101 -4.70 0.66 3.37
C PHE A 101 -6.03 1.02 2.72
N LEU A 102 -6.58 0.10 1.94
CA LEU A 102 -7.83 0.28 1.21
C LEU A 102 -8.99 -0.46 1.90
N ALA A 103 -10.22 -0.18 1.47
CA ALA A 103 -11.38 -0.99 1.84
C ALA A 103 -11.24 -2.43 1.31
N GLY A 104 -11.95 -3.39 1.92
CA GLY A 104 -11.98 -4.78 1.47
C GLY A 104 -10.69 -5.56 1.71
N ASN A 105 -9.99 -5.28 2.83
CA ASN A 105 -8.77 -6.00 3.22
C ASN A 105 -7.66 -5.95 2.16
N LYS A 106 -7.49 -4.81 1.53
CA LYS A 106 -6.46 -4.59 0.51
C LYS A 106 -5.48 -3.50 0.93
N ILE A 107 -4.28 -3.58 0.41
CA ILE A 107 -3.30 -2.50 0.46
C ILE A 107 -2.83 -2.17 -0.94
N LYS A 108 -2.58 -0.89 -1.20
CA LYS A 108 -1.88 -0.42 -2.40
C LYS A 108 -0.47 -0.02 -2.01
N VAL A 109 0.50 -0.62 -2.67
CA VAL A 109 1.91 -0.34 -2.47
C VAL A 109 2.44 0.43 -3.66
N THR A 110 3.23 1.47 -3.40
CA THR A 110 3.92 2.27 -4.42
C THR A 110 5.36 2.51 -3.98
N GLU A 111 6.29 2.45 -4.92
CA GLU A 111 7.69 2.80 -4.75
C GLU A 111 7.91 4.22 -5.29
N GLU A 112 8.65 5.05 -4.59
CA GLU A 112 8.97 6.39 -5.08
C GLU A 112 10.04 6.34 -6.18
N ASP A 113 11.00 5.42 -6.03
CA ASP A 113 12.04 5.13 -7.02
C ASP A 113 12.42 3.64 -6.98
N THR A 114 12.06 2.91 -8.04
CA THR A 114 12.29 1.46 -8.13
C THR A 114 13.77 1.09 -8.20
N ILE A 115 14.62 1.99 -8.73
CA ILE A 115 16.07 1.75 -8.86
C ILE A 115 16.73 1.76 -7.49
N ASN A 116 16.29 2.66 -6.62
CA ASN A 116 16.87 2.82 -5.29
C ASN A 116 16.48 1.71 -4.31
N CYS A 117 15.46 0.90 -4.61
CA CYS A 117 15.05 -0.19 -3.73
C CYS A 117 15.98 -1.42 -3.81
N GLY A 118 16.78 -1.55 -4.86
CA GLY A 118 17.80 -2.60 -4.96
C GLY A 118 17.24 -4.02 -5.10
N PHE A 119 15.98 -4.17 -5.48
CA PHE A 119 15.37 -5.47 -5.74
C PHE A 119 15.97 -6.10 -7.02
N GLY A 120 15.80 -7.41 -7.16
CA GLY A 120 16.23 -8.14 -8.36
C GLY A 120 15.59 -7.59 -9.63
N MET A 121 16.15 -7.97 -10.79
CA MET A 121 15.68 -7.49 -12.10
C MET A 121 14.18 -7.75 -12.28
N ASN A 122 13.43 -6.70 -12.64
CA ASN A 122 11.96 -6.68 -12.80
C ASN A 122 11.17 -7.00 -11.52
N VAL A 123 11.82 -7.05 -10.36
CA VAL A 123 11.13 -7.19 -9.07
C VAL A 123 10.69 -5.81 -8.59
N THR A 124 9.44 -5.72 -8.14
CA THR A 124 8.86 -4.50 -7.56
C THR A 124 7.93 -4.86 -6.42
N SER A 125 7.86 -4.02 -5.40
CA SER A 125 6.83 -4.10 -4.37
C SER A 125 5.53 -3.43 -4.80
N ALA A 126 5.55 -2.64 -5.87
CA ALA A 126 4.38 -1.90 -6.33
C ALA A 126 3.25 -2.83 -6.78
N GLY A 127 2.05 -2.60 -6.27
CA GLY A 127 0.88 -3.41 -6.59
C GLY A 127 -0.28 -3.24 -5.62
N THR A 128 -1.38 -3.92 -5.90
CA THR A 128 -2.51 -4.02 -4.98
C THR A 128 -2.56 -5.43 -4.42
N TYR A 129 -2.25 -5.54 -3.15
CA TYR A 129 -2.22 -6.80 -2.40
C TYR A 129 -3.54 -7.00 -1.66
N THR A 130 -3.99 -8.25 -1.59
CA THR A 130 -5.18 -8.64 -0.81
C THR A 130 -4.72 -9.40 0.42
N LYS A 131 -5.35 -9.15 1.57
CA LYS A 131 -5.07 -9.90 2.80
C LYS A 131 -5.46 -11.37 2.62
N ILE A 132 -4.46 -12.25 2.63
CA ILE A 132 -4.62 -13.70 2.49
C ILE A 132 -4.63 -14.42 3.84
N LYS A 133 -4.07 -13.78 4.88
CA LYS A 133 -4.10 -14.29 6.24
C LYS A 133 -4.28 -13.15 7.23
N ALA A 134 -5.29 -13.26 8.07
CA ALA A 134 -5.58 -12.28 9.14
C ALA A 134 -4.81 -12.60 10.42
N GLY A 135 -4.70 -11.60 11.30
CA GLY A 135 -4.04 -11.71 12.60
C GLY A 135 -2.56 -11.40 12.54
N LYS A 136 -1.86 -11.69 13.62
CA LYS A 136 -0.42 -11.40 13.73
C LYS A 136 0.38 -12.36 12.84
N PRO A 137 1.14 -11.86 11.85
CA PRO A 137 1.98 -12.71 11.01
C PRO A 137 3.19 -13.22 11.81
N LYS A 138 3.77 -14.34 11.35
CA LYS A 138 5.09 -14.78 11.79
C LYS A 138 6.13 -14.18 10.84
N PHE A 139 7.16 -13.59 11.39
CA PHE A 139 8.30 -13.06 10.63
C PHE A 139 9.40 -14.11 10.56
N ASP A 140 10.16 -14.11 9.48
CA ASP A 140 11.33 -14.96 9.32
C ASP A 140 12.52 -14.23 9.96
N GLU A 141 12.63 -14.30 11.27
CA GLU A 141 13.66 -13.57 12.04
C GLU A 141 15.07 -14.19 11.90
N ASP A 142 15.16 -15.38 11.35
CA ASP A 142 16.36 -16.22 11.37
C ASP A 142 16.88 -16.61 9.96
N ARG A 143 16.74 -15.75 8.98
CA ARG A 143 17.35 -15.97 7.66
C ARG A 143 18.51 -15.05 7.38
#